data_86e1b2fed37c3d74416cc7beab70f6fb
#
_entry.id   86e1b2fed37c3d74416cc7beab70f6fb
#
_cell.length_a   1.000
_cell.length_b   1.000
_cell.length_c   1.000
_cell.angle_alpha   90.00
_cell.angle_beta   90.00
_cell.angle_gamma   90.00
#
_symmetry.space_group_name_H-M   'P 1'
#
loop_
_entity.id
_entity.type
_entity.pdbx_description
1 polymer ?
#
loop_
_entity_poly.entity_id
_entity_poly.type
_entity_poly.pdbx_seq_one_letter_code
_entity_poly.pdbx_strand_id
1 'polypeptide(L)'
;MGTGKDGGGYLRAYNGEGDESAYVGTGRMGGGYIRTYNNSGRETSYLGTGSDNSGQLRIYDKLGETRSYIGDGYLQAYNQFGERTIFLGTGTNGGGYLRTYNFSGQESIYVGTGADSSGQIRIYDNSGETGSFLGSGYFRTYNRFGKLTTFIGNASDGGGYLRTNNKFETETVFLGTNNANEGLINLNDKFGQSFWIRLNKKN
;
A
#
# COMPACT_ATOMS: atom_id res chain seq x y z
N MET A 1 34.98 20.37 16.40
CA MET A 1 34.15 20.13 17.59
C MET A 1 33.88 21.45 18.28
N GLY A 2 32.67 21.70 18.70
CA GLY A 2 32.29 22.92 19.38
C GLY A 2 31.14 22.71 20.34
N THR A 3 30.87 23.73 21.16
CA THR A 3 29.68 23.76 22.01
C THR A 3 28.77 24.88 21.50
N GLY A 4 27.49 24.55 21.27
CA GLY A 4 26.49 25.54 20.88
C GLY A 4 26.12 26.50 22.01
N LYS A 5 25.40 27.58 21.68
CA LYS A 5 24.93 28.56 22.66
C LYS A 5 24.07 27.94 23.78
N ASP A 6 23.44 26.83 23.49
CA ASP A 6 22.56 26.09 24.41
C ASP A 6 23.31 24.97 25.16
N GLY A 7 24.64 24.93 25.13
CA GLY A 7 25.48 23.95 25.81
C GLY A 7 25.64 22.60 25.11
N GLY A 8 24.93 22.38 24.02
CA GLY A 8 25.00 21.14 23.24
C GLY A 8 26.27 21.05 22.40
N GLY A 9 26.91 19.87 22.38
CA GLY A 9 28.09 19.62 21.55
C GLY A 9 27.72 19.43 20.07
N TYR A 10 28.62 19.80 19.17
CA TYR A 10 28.48 19.55 17.74
C TYR A 10 29.80 19.25 17.03
N LEU A 11 29.69 18.55 15.90
CA LEU A 11 30.71 18.36 14.88
C LEU A 11 30.19 18.90 13.56
N ARG A 12 31.02 19.70 12.85
CA ARG A 12 30.75 20.14 11.48
C ARG A 12 31.85 19.68 10.55
N ALA A 13 31.46 19.26 9.36
CA ALA A 13 32.36 19.02 8.25
C ALA A 13 32.10 20.09 7.18
N TYR A 14 33.13 20.47 6.45
CA TYR A 14 33.07 21.47 5.39
C TYR A 14 33.68 20.89 4.12
N ASN A 15 33.20 21.33 2.96
CA ASN A 15 33.80 21.03 1.68
C ASN A 15 35.07 21.87 1.43
N GLY A 16 35.74 21.68 0.29
CA GLY A 16 36.96 22.41 -0.08
C GLY A 16 36.73 23.91 -0.32
N GLU A 17 35.48 24.35 -0.48
CA GLU A 17 35.09 25.75 -0.67
C GLU A 17 34.71 26.45 0.63
N GLY A 18 34.66 25.69 1.73
CA GLY A 18 34.34 26.20 3.06
C GLY A 18 32.85 26.13 3.42
N ASP A 19 32.01 25.50 2.58
CA ASP A 19 30.60 25.32 2.86
C ASP A 19 30.37 24.11 3.78
N GLU A 20 29.41 24.21 4.70
CA GLU A 20 29.04 23.10 5.56
C GLU A 20 28.45 21.95 4.74
N SER A 21 29.05 20.75 4.81
CA SER A 21 28.64 19.54 4.12
C SER A 21 27.93 18.54 5.04
N ALA A 22 28.28 18.54 6.35
CA ALA A 22 27.59 17.71 7.34
C ALA A 22 27.61 18.36 8.74
N TYR A 23 26.58 18.07 9.50
CA TYR A 23 26.42 18.45 10.90
C TYR A 23 26.01 17.26 11.74
N VAL A 24 26.63 17.08 12.90
CA VAL A 24 26.22 16.15 13.95
C VAL A 24 26.15 16.91 15.24
N GLY A 25 25.03 16.90 15.93
CA GLY A 25 24.92 17.65 17.17
C GLY A 25 23.57 17.61 17.83
N THR A 26 23.41 18.47 18.82
CA THR A 26 22.21 18.61 19.63
C THR A 26 21.35 19.75 19.09
N GLY A 27 20.06 19.51 18.94
CA GLY A 27 19.07 20.52 18.58
C GLY A 27 18.67 21.40 19.78
N ARG A 28 17.96 22.48 19.48
CA ARG A 28 17.52 23.49 20.46
C ARG A 28 16.66 22.90 21.59
N MET A 29 15.97 21.77 21.33
CA MET A 29 15.15 21.08 22.32
C MET A 29 15.84 19.86 22.95
N GLY A 30 17.16 19.74 22.79
CA GLY A 30 17.97 18.67 23.38
C GLY A 30 18.07 17.39 22.55
N GLY A 31 17.27 17.22 21.51
CA GLY A 31 17.33 16.05 20.63
C GLY A 31 18.58 16.06 19.75
N GLY A 32 19.22 14.89 19.58
CA GLY A 32 20.36 14.72 18.69
C GLY A 32 19.94 14.58 17.24
N TYR A 33 20.77 15.07 16.30
CA TYR A 33 20.54 14.87 14.87
C TYR A 33 21.83 14.90 14.04
N ILE A 34 21.70 14.31 12.84
CA ILE A 34 22.70 14.36 11.77
C ILE A 34 22.03 15.01 10.56
N ARG A 35 22.74 15.94 9.90
CA ARG A 35 22.31 16.53 8.63
C ARG A 35 23.43 16.46 7.62
N THR A 36 23.06 16.31 6.35
CA THR A 36 23.97 16.50 5.23
C THR A 36 23.43 17.59 4.31
N TYR A 37 24.34 18.26 3.59
CA TYR A 37 24.01 19.37 2.72
C TYR A 37 24.64 19.15 1.33
N ASN A 38 23.98 19.66 0.29
CA ASN A 38 24.57 19.72 -1.05
C ASN A 38 25.45 20.98 -1.22
N ASN A 39 26.09 21.09 -2.39
CA ASN A 39 26.97 22.24 -2.69
C ASN A 39 26.24 23.61 -2.74
N SER A 40 24.92 23.63 -2.73
CA SER A 40 24.11 24.84 -2.63
C SER A 40 23.70 25.17 -1.19
N GLY A 41 24.24 24.46 -0.20
CA GLY A 41 23.91 24.62 1.24
C GLY A 41 22.52 24.12 1.64
N ARG A 42 21.82 23.38 0.74
CA ARG A 42 20.51 22.81 1.04
C ARG A 42 20.65 21.46 1.72
N GLU A 43 19.81 21.20 2.71
CA GLU A 43 19.75 19.92 3.41
C GLU A 43 19.34 18.80 2.44
N THR A 44 20.08 17.70 2.45
CA THR A 44 19.83 16.50 1.63
C THR A 44 19.36 15.32 2.46
N SER A 45 19.73 15.26 3.74
CA SER A 45 19.22 14.29 4.70
C SER A 45 19.15 14.83 6.11
N TYR A 46 18.22 14.32 6.88
CA TYR A 46 18.07 14.51 8.32
C TYR A 46 17.85 13.15 8.97
N LEU A 47 18.67 12.83 9.97
CA LEU A 47 18.47 11.71 10.88
C LEU A 47 18.50 12.24 12.30
N GLY A 48 17.43 12.09 13.05
CA GLY A 48 17.41 12.62 14.41
C GLY A 48 16.05 12.59 15.06
N THR A 49 15.93 13.38 16.14
CA THR A 49 14.70 13.49 16.91
C THR A 49 13.73 14.50 16.26
N GLY A 50 12.50 14.09 16.04
CA GLY A 50 11.41 14.95 15.56
C GLY A 50 10.88 15.90 16.64
N SER A 51 9.93 16.77 16.26
CA SER A 51 9.26 17.69 17.18
C SER A 51 8.40 17.02 18.24
N ASP A 52 8.02 15.78 18.01
CA ASP A 52 7.25 14.88 18.88
C ASP A 52 8.12 13.98 19.76
N ASN A 53 9.45 14.19 19.74
CA ASN A 53 10.49 13.39 20.38
C ASN A 53 10.67 11.97 19.80
N SER A 54 10.04 11.63 18.66
CA SER A 54 10.29 10.37 17.96
C SER A 54 11.56 10.44 17.10
N GLY A 55 12.15 9.28 16.80
CA GLY A 55 13.24 9.16 15.83
C GLY A 55 12.70 9.25 14.40
N GLN A 56 13.40 10.00 13.53
CA GLN A 56 13.02 10.12 12.12
C GLN A 56 14.23 10.19 11.19
N LEU A 57 14.03 9.69 9.96
CA LEU A 57 14.92 9.90 8.82
C LEU A 57 14.14 10.61 7.72
N ARG A 58 14.70 11.70 7.18
CA ARG A 58 14.18 12.41 6.00
C ARG A 58 15.24 12.46 4.92
N ILE A 59 14.84 12.28 3.69
CA ILE A 59 15.65 12.49 2.49
C ILE A 59 14.97 13.58 1.68
N TYR A 60 15.77 14.54 1.23
CA TYR A 60 15.31 15.69 0.47
C TYR A 60 15.89 15.67 -0.95
N ASP A 61 15.20 16.29 -1.88
CA ASP A 61 15.72 16.52 -3.21
C ASP A 61 16.65 17.77 -3.28
N LYS A 62 17.11 18.06 -4.50
CA LYS A 62 17.95 19.25 -4.75
C LYS A 62 17.25 20.58 -4.45
N LEU A 63 15.93 20.62 -4.34
CA LEU A 63 15.15 21.82 -4.01
C LEU A 63 14.88 21.94 -2.50
N GLY A 64 15.21 20.91 -1.70
CA GLY A 64 14.94 20.84 -0.27
C GLY A 64 13.56 20.26 0.07
N GLU A 65 12.85 19.70 -0.94
CA GLU A 65 11.56 19.07 -0.74
C GLU A 65 11.73 17.62 -0.25
N THR A 66 10.92 17.21 0.73
CA THR A 66 10.96 15.85 1.26
C THR A 66 10.59 14.83 0.20
N ARG A 67 11.46 13.82 -0.03
CA ARG A 67 11.24 12.71 -0.95
C ARG A 67 11.00 11.39 -0.25
N SER A 68 11.55 11.20 0.94
CA SER A 68 11.30 10.03 1.76
C SER A 68 11.28 10.42 3.24
N TYR A 69 10.43 9.75 3.99
CA TYR A 69 10.32 9.88 5.42
C TYR A 69 10.20 8.49 6.05
N ILE A 70 10.96 8.26 7.13
CA ILE A 70 10.82 7.10 8.01
C ILE A 70 10.72 7.65 9.45
N GLY A 71 9.69 7.27 10.15
CA GLY A 71 9.44 7.67 11.54
C GLY A 71 8.08 7.20 12.00
N ASP A 72 7.80 7.22 13.30
CA ASP A 72 6.51 6.89 13.91
C ASP A 72 5.89 5.55 13.44
N GLY A 73 6.76 4.57 13.11
CA GLY A 73 6.30 3.25 12.64
C GLY A 73 5.85 3.22 11.19
N TYR A 74 6.15 4.24 10.37
CA TYR A 74 5.84 4.23 8.95
C TYR A 74 6.98 4.75 8.06
N LEU A 75 6.91 4.37 6.78
CA LEU A 75 7.73 4.88 5.70
C LEU A 75 6.82 5.53 4.65
N GLN A 76 7.22 6.70 4.17
CA GLN A 76 6.56 7.39 3.05
C GLN A 76 7.56 7.75 1.96
N ALA A 77 7.13 7.68 0.70
CA ALA A 77 7.84 8.25 -0.43
C ALA A 77 6.93 9.22 -1.19
N TYR A 78 7.54 10.23 -1.81
CA TYR A 78 6.85 11.31 -2.50
C TYR A 78 7.41 11.49 -3.92
N ASN A 79 6.55 11.86 -4.87
CA ASN A 79 6.95 12.22 -6.22
C ASN A 79 7.54 13.64 -6.28
N GLN A 80 7.96 14.06 -7.48
CA GLN A 80 8.52 15.40 -7.70
C GLN A 80 7.54 16.55 -7.44
N PHE A 81 6.25 16.30 -7.32
CA PHE A 81 5.20 17.28 -7.03
C PHE A 81 4.83 17.34 -5.54
N GLY A 82 5.53 16.57 -4.69
CA GLY A 82 5.25 16.49 -3.25
C GLY A 82 4.09 15.57 -2.87
N GLU A 83 3.53 14.83 -3.84
CA GLU A 83 2.44 13.89 -3.60
C GLU A 83 2.97 12.53 -3.14
N ARG A 84 2.30 11.94 -2.17
CA ARG A 84 2.69 10.63 -1.64
C ARG A 84 2.44 9.53 -2.68
N THR A 85 3.47 8.72 -2.94
CA THR A 85 3.42 7.59 -3.87
C THR A 85 3.42 6.24 -3.16
N ILE A 86 4.03 6.16 -1.98
CA ILE A 86 4.11 4.95 -1.16
C ILE A 86 3.83 5.31 0.30
N PHE A 87 3.10 4.44 0.99
CA PHE A 87 2.99 4.39 2.43
C PHE A 87 3.15 2.93 2.89
N LEU A 88 4.06 2.69 3.82
CA LEU A 88 4.23 1.41 4.51
C LEU A 88 4.16 1.69 6.01
N GLY A 89 3.26 1.06 6.72
CA GLY A 89 3.12 1.33 8.16
C GLY A 89 2.05 0.50 8.83
N THR A 90 1.69 0.93 10.02
CA THR A 90 0.70 0.28 10.88
C THR A 90 -0.60 1.08 10.88
N GLY A 91 -1.72 0.39 10.76
CA GLY A 91 -3.06 0.98 10.88
C GLY A 91 -3.47 1.17 12.34
N THR A 92 -4.57 1.90 12.56
CA THR A 92 -5.13 2.17 13.89
C THR A 92 -5.55 0.89 14.65
N ASN A 93 -5.80 -0.19 13.93
CA ASN A 93 -6.10 -1.52 14.47
C ASN A 93 -4.84 -2.37 14.76
N GLY A 94 -3.64 -1.82 14.59
CA GLY A 94 -2.36 -2.51 14.79
C GLY A 94 -1.90 -3.37 13.60
N GLY A 95 -2.72 -3.55 12.57
CA GLY A 95 -2.34 -4.30 11.36
C GLY A 95 -1.40 -3.53 10.45
N GLY A 96 -0.38 -4.20 9.91
CA GLY A 96 0.53 -3.59 8.92
C GLY A 96 -0.10 -3.51 7.54
N TYR A 97 0.27 -2.46 6.76
CA TYR A 97 -0.17 -2.33 5.38
C TYR A 97 0.82 -1.55 4.51
N LEU A 98 0.78 -1.84 3.22
CA LEU A 98 1.40 -1.08 2.14
C LEU A 98 0.30 -0.46 1.28
N ARG A 99 0.44 0.82 0.96
CA ARG A 99 -0.37 1.51 -0.05
C ARG A 99 0.52 2.13 -1.11
N THR A 100 0.08 2.04 -2.35
CA THR A 100 0.64 2.84 -3.44
C THR A 100 -0.42 3.80 -3.96
N TYR A 101 0.03 4.90 -4.54
CA TYR A 101 -0.85 5.95 -5.04
C TYR A 101 -0.47 6.28 -6.50
N ASN A 102 -1.44 6.61 -7.30
CA ASN A 102 -1.22 7.11 -8.66
C ASN A 102 -0.75 8.58 -8.65
N PHE A 103 -0.48 9.14 -9.82
CA PHE A 103 -0.02 10.52 -9.96
C PHE A 103 -1.04 11.58 -9.50
N SER A 104 -2.31 11.21 -9.33
CA SER A 104 -3.39 12.08 -8.82
C SER A 104 -3.60 11.93 -7.31
N GLY A 105 -2.71 11.18 -6.60
CA GLY A 105 -2.83 10.94 -5.17
C GLY A 105 -3.92 9.93 -4.77
N GLN A 106 -4.56 9.27 -5.73
CA GLN A 106 -5.54 8.22 -5.45
C GLN A 106 -4.84 6.89 -5.17
N GLU A 107 -5.36 6.12 -4.22
CA GLU A 107 -4.84 4.79 -3.91
C GLU A 107 -5.00 3.86 -5.12
N SER A 108 -3.91 3.18 -5.49
CA SER A 108 -3.87 2.24 -6.61
C SER A 108 -3.74 0.79 -6.17
N ILE A 109 -3.03 0.54 -5.07
CA ILE A 109 -2.89 -0.80 -4.47
C ILE A 109 -2.92 -0.66 -2.94
N TYR A 110 -3.61 -1.60 -2.29
CA TYR A 110 -3.53 -1.88 -0.86
C TYR A 110 -3.09 -3.31 -0.65
N VAL A 111 -2.10 -3.53 0.17
CA VAL A 111 -1.69 -4.85 0.68
C VAL A 111 -1.61 -4.76 2.20
N GLY A 112 -2.38 -5.55 2.91
CA GLY A 112 -2.35 -5.45 4.37
C GLY A 112 -3.45 -6.23 5.06
N THR A 113 -3.66 -5.90 6.32
CA THR A 113 -4.67 -6.53 7.17
C THR A 113 -6.03 -5.88 6.96
N GLY A 114 -7.06 -6.68 6.71
CA GLY A 114 -8.45 -6.25 6.62
C GLY A 114 -9.09 -5.98 7.99
N ALA A 115 -10.34 -5.51 7.98
CA ALA A 115 -11.10 -5.26 9.20
C ALA A 115 -11.38 -6.55 10.02
N ASP A 116 -11.39 -7.69 9.36
CA ASP A 116 -11.56 -9.04 9.95
C ASP A 116 -10.22 -9.66 10.38
N SER A 117 -9.13 -8.86 10.40
CA SER A 117 -7.75 -9.28 10.69
C SER A 117 -7.15 -10.26 9.67
N SER A 118 -7.82 -10.55 8.55
CA SER A 118 -7.26 -11.36 7.46
C SER A 118 -6.34 -10.53 6.56
N GLY A 119 -5.38 -11.21 5.90
CA GLY A 119 -4.57 -10.58 4.86
C GLY A 119 -5.39 -10.33 3.60
N GLN A 120 -5.18 -9.18 2.96
CA GLN A 120 -5.86 -8.83 1.71
C GLN A 120 -4.99 -8.02 0.76
N ILE A 121 -5.29 -8.14 -0.54
CA ILE A 121 -4.77 -7.28 -1.60
C ILE A 121 -5.97 -6.66 -2.31
N ARG A 122 -5.94 -5.33 -2.50
CA ARG A 122 -6.90 -4.60 -3.33
C ARG A 122 -6.15 -3.85 -4.42
N ILE A 123 -6.67 -3.92 -5.62
CA ILE A 123 -6.23 -3.11 -6.76
C ILE A 123 -7.40 -2.22 -7.14
N TYR A 124 -7.14 -0.93 -7.23
CA TYR A 124 -8.15 0.07 -7.55
C TYR A 124 -8.01 0.52 -9.00
N ASP A 125 -9.09 0.90 -9.61
CA ASP A 125 -9.10 1.51 -10.93
C ASP A 125 -8.77 3.02 -10.85
N ASN A 126 -8.78 3.69 -12.00
CA ASN A 126 -8.49 5.12 -12.09
C ASN A 126 -9.55 6.03 -11.42
N SER A 127 -10.71 5.51 -11.06
CA SER A 127 -11.75 6.24 -10.31
C SER A 127 -11.63 6.04 -8.80
N GLY A 128 -10.72 5.16 -8.35
CA GLY A 128 -10.54 4.79 -6.94
C GLY A 128 -11.50 3.68 -6.49
N GLU A 129 -12.24 3.07 -7.42
CA GLU A 129 -13.10 1.93 -7.12
C GLU A 129 -12.29 0.62 -7.15
N THR A 130 -12.69 -0.36 -6.36
CA THR A 130 -12.01 -1.67 -6.33
C THR A 130 -12.19 -2.39 -7.68
N GLY A 131 -11.09 -2.58 -8.42
CA GLY A 131 -11.04 -3.38 -9.64
C GLY A 131 -10.81 -4.86 -9.37
N SER A 132 -9.98 -5.20 -8.36
CA SER A 132 -9.71 -6.57 -7.93
C SER A 132 -9.49 -6.67 -6.43
N PHE A 133 -9.86 -7.81 -5.87
CA PHE A 133 -9.68 -8.14 -4.45
C PHE A 133 -9.20 -9.58 -4.30
N LEU A 134 -8.18 -9.79 -3.47
CA LEU A 134 -7.72 -11.11 -3.01
C LEU A 134 -7.66 -11.08 -1.48
N GLY A 135 -8.34 -12.00 -0.82
CA GLY A 135 -8.33 -12.10 0.64
C GLY A 135 -9.41 -13.05 1.12
N SER A 136 -9.36 -13.44 2.40
CA SER A 136 -10.37 -14.28 3.06
C SER A 136 -10.74 -15.57 2.28
N GLY A 137 -9.74 -16.13 1.55
CA GLY A 137 -9.93 -17.38 0.78
C GLY A 137 -10.60 -17.21 -0.58
N TYR A 138 -10.73 -15.98 -1.12
CA TYR A 138 -11.29 -15.76 -2.45
C TYR A 138 -10.59 -14.65 -3.23
N PHE A 139 -10.74 -14.71 -4.54
CA PHE A 139 -10.39 -13.67 -5.50
C PHE A 139 -11.64 -13.15 -6.22
N ARG A 140 -11.74 -11.83 -6.39
CA ARG A 140 -12.83 -11.15 -7.11
C ARG A 140 -12.27 -10.13 -8.08
N THR A 141 -12.96 -10.00 -9.22
CA THR A 141 -12.77 -8.87 -10.14
C THR A 141 -14.08 -8.14 -10.38
N TYR A 142 -13.98 -6.86 -10.66
CA TYR A 142 -15.12 -5.98 -10.89
C TYR A 142 -14.94 -5.25 -12.23
N ASN A 143 -16.01 -4.92 -12.88
CA ASN A 143 -15.97 -4.05 -14.06
C ASN A 143 -15.96 -2.57 -13.63
N ARG A 144 -15.79 -1.67 -14.59
CA ARG A 144 -15.77 -0.21 -14.37
C ARG A 144 -17.04 0.39 -13.73
N PHE A 145 -18.10 -0.38 -13.55
CA PHE A 145 -19.34 0.01 -12.89
C PHE A 145 -19.46 -0.59 -11.48
N GLY A 146 -18.38 -1.14 -10.94
CA GLY A 146 -18.36 -1.81 -9.63
C GLY A 146 -19.08 -3.15 -9.58
N LYS A 147 -19.46 -3.73 -10.75
CA LYS A 147 -20.19 -5.00 -10.83
C LYS A 147 -19.23 -6.18 -10.80
N LEU A 148 -19.52 -7.19 -9.96
CA LEU A 148 -18.73 -8.42 -9.87
C LEU A 148 -18.73 -9.17 -11.21
N THR A 149 -17.54 -9.43 -11.76
CA THR A 149 -17.37 -10.17 -13.01
C THR A 149 -16.79 -11.56 -12.84
N THR A 150 -15.91 -11.74 -11.83
CA THR A 150 -15.29 -13.04 -11.54
C THR A 150 -15.23 -13.27 -10.04
N PHE A 151 -15.50 -14.48 -9.63
CA PHE A 151 -15.23 -14.98 -8.28
C PHE A 151 -14.50 -16.32 -8.38
N ILE A 152 -13.44 -16.49 -7.61
CA ILE A 152 -12.73 -17.74 -7.38
C ILE A 152 -12.56 -17.89 -5.88
N GLY A 153 -13.03 -18.98 -5.29
CA GLY A 153 -12.91 -19.14 -3.85
C GLY A 153 -13.77 -20.29 -3.31
N ASN A 154 -14.02 -20.23 -2.02
CA ASN A 154 -14.79 -21.25 -1.33
C ASN A 154 -16.24 -20.82 -1.13
N ALA A 155 -17.16 -21.76 -1.24
CA ALA A 155 -18.53 -21.64 -0.80
C ALA A 155 -18.62 -21.81 0.73
N SER A 156 -19.77 -21.47 1.32
CA SER A 156 -20.00 -21.60 2.77
C SER A 156 -19.94 -23.04 3.28
N ASP A 157 -20.14 -24.03 2.42
CA ASP A 157 -20.02 -25.47 2.69
C ASP A 157 -18.56 -25.99 2.57
N GLY A 158 -17.61 -25.12 2.19
CA GLY A 158 -16.19 -25.45 1.99
C GLY A 158 -15.84 -25.91 0.58
N GLY A 159 -16.80 -26.07 -0.33
CA GLY A 159 -16.54 -26.40 -1.74
C GLY A 159 -15.89 -25.24 -2.49
N GLY A 160 -14.87 -25.53 -3.33
CA GLY A 160 -14.25 -24.53 -4.18
C GLY A 160 -15.03 -24.30 -5.46
N TYR A 161 -15.11 -23.03 -5.95
CA TYR A 161 -15.72 -22.73 -7.23
C TYR A 161 -15.12 -21.50 -7.93
N LEU A 162 -15.28 -21.49 -9.25
CA LEU A 162 -15.12 -20.34 -10.12
C LEU A 162 -16.48 -19.94 -10.67
N ARG A 163 -16.77 -18.64 -10.61
CA ARG A 163 -17.97 -18.06 -11.20
C ARG A 163 -17.62 -16.85 -12.05
N THR A 164 -18.22 -16.74 -13.23
CA THR A 164 -18.20 -15.50 -14.01
C THR A 164 -19.59 -14.94 -14.18
N ASN A 165 -19.70 -13.64 -14.21
CA ASN A 165 -20.95 -12.92 -14.44
C ASN A 165 -20.83 -12.03 -15.67
N ASN A 166 -21.95 -11.78 -16.34
CA ASN A 166 -22.01 -10.75 -17.37
C ASN A 166 -22.07 -9.34 -16.74
N LYS A 167 -22.13 -8.30 -17.59
CA LYS A 167 -22.17 -6.89 -17.14
C LYS A 167 -23.39 -6.53 -16.26
N PHE A 168 -24.39 -7.36 -16.19
CA PHE A 168 -25.61 -7.21 -15.38
C PHE A 168 -25.59 -8.04 -14.10
N GLU A 169 -24.43 -8.65 -13.76
CA GLU A 169 -24.23 -9.56 -12.61
C GLU A 169 -25.01 -10.89 -12.73
N THR A 170 -25.50 -11.22 -13.93
CA THR A 170 -26.08 -12.53 -14.19
C THR A 170 -24.95 -13.54 -14.35
N GLU A 171 -25.02 -14.66 -13.61
CA GLU A 171 -24.04 -15.75 -13.72
C GLU A 171 -24.07 -16.35 -15.11
N THR A 172 -22.90 -16.48 -15.73
CA THR A 172 -22.73 -17.09 -17.07
C THR A 172 -21.95 -18.38 -17.03
N VAL A 173 -21.05 -18.55 -16.06
CA VAL A 173 -20.30 -19.78 -15.84
C VAL A 173 -20.25 -20.08 -14.35
N PHE A 174 -20.50 -21.34 -14.01
CA PHE A 174 -20.15 -21.93 -12.72
C PHE A 174 -19.29 -23.17 -12.95
N LEU A 175 -18.15 -23.26 -12.31
CA LEU A 175 -17.28 -24.43 -12.28
C LEU A 175 -16.90 -24.70 -10.83
N GLY A 176 -17.31 -25.82 -10.26
CA GLY A 176 -17.04 -26.06 -8.85
C GLY A 176 -17.67 -27.34 -8.32
N THR A 177 -17.87 -27.36 -7.03
CA THR A 177 -18.48 -28.47 -6.30
C THR A 177 -19.93 -28.11 -5.95
N ASN A 178 -20.87 -29.04 -6.21
CA ASN A 178 -22.27 -28.88 -5.83
C ASN A 178 -22.51 -29.34 -4.36
N ASN A 179 -23.72 -29.18 -3.86
CA ASN A 179 -24.10 -29.56 -2.50
C ASN A 179 -23.99 -31.07 -2.22
N ALA A 180 -23.85 -31.92 -3.27
CA ALA A 180 -23.59 -33.34 -3.15
C ALA A 180 -22.10 -33.70 -3.17
N ASN A 181 -21.21 -32.70 -3.11
CA ASN A 181 -19.74 -32.82 -3.26
C ASN A 181 -19.29 -33.37 -4.62
N GLU A 182 -20.10 -33.17 -5.65
CA GLU A 182 -19.78 -33.59 -7.02
C GLU A 182 -19.29 -32.41 -7.84
N GLY A 183 -18.38 -32.66 -8.79
CA GLY A 183 -17.92 -31.65 -9.75
C GLY A 183 -19.06 -31.24 -10.69
N LEU A 184 -19.28 -29.93 -10.82
CA LEU A 184 -20.32 -29.34 -11.66
C LEU A 184 -19.72 -28.30 -12.59
N ILE A 185 -20.07 -28.35 -13.87
CA ILE A 185 -19.92 -27.25 -14.82
C ILE A 185 -21.30 -26.82 -15.26
N ASN A 186 -21.63 -25.55 -15.11
CA ASN A 186 -22.89 -24.96 -15.57
C ASN A 186 -22.59 -23.76 -16.46
N LEU A 187 -23.18 -23.74 -17.65
CA LEU A 187 -23.12 -22.62 -18.58
C LEU A 187 -24.53 -22.04 -18.74
N ASN A 188 -24.64 -20.74 -18.51
CA ASN A 188 -25.91 -20.02 -18.61
C ASN A 188 -25.90 -19.04 -19.78
N ASP A 189 -27.07 -18.79 -20.34
CA ASP A 189 -27.27 -17.71 -21.29
C ASP A 189 -27.21 -16.32 -20.63
N LYS A 190 -27.39 -15.26 -21.40
CA LYS A 190 -27.35 -13.87 -20.89
C LYS A 190 -28.46 -13.53 -19.88
N PHE A 191 -29.47 -14.37 -19.75
CA PHE A 191 -30.59 -14.22 -18.81
C PHE A 191 -30.44 -15.10 -17.57
N GLY A 192 -29.38 -15.92 -17.50
CA GLY A 192 -29.14 -16.85 -16.38
C GLY A 192 -29.84 -18.21 -16.55
N GLN A 193 -30.38 -18.49 -17.72
CA GLN A 193 -30.99 -19.80 -18.01
C GLN A 193 -29.90 -20.79 -18.40
N SER A 194 -29.83 -21.91 -17.70
CA SER A 194 -28.84 -22.96 -17.98
C SER A 194 -29.12 -23.60 -19.35
N PHE A 195 -28.14 -23.59 -20.24
CA PHE A 195 -28.23 -24.27 -21.55
C PHE A 195 -27.29 -25.46 -21.63
N TRP A 196 -26.36 -25.64 -20.71
CA TRP A 196 -25.46 -26.78 -20.62
C TRP A 196 -25.02 -27.02 -19.18
N ILE A 197 -25.20 -28.26 -18.68
CA ILE A 197 -24.79 -28.72 -17.39
C ILE A 197 -24.09 -30.06 -17.54
N ARG A 198 -22.91 -30.24 -16.96
CA ARG A 198 -22.25 -31.53 -16.85
C ARG A 198 -22.01 -31.86 -15.38
N LEU A 199 -22.58 -32.97 -14.94
CA LEU A 199 -22.29 -33.60 -13.66
C LEU A 199 -21.39 -34.81 -13.91
N ASN A 200 -20.34 -34.97 -13.13
CA ASN A 200 -19.51 -36.17 -13.19
C ASN A 200 -20.17 -37.25 -12.32
N LYS A 201 -21.11 -38.05 -12.89
CA LYS A 201 -21.65 -39.22 -12.19
C LYS A 201 -20.59 -40.30 -12.17
N LYS A 202 -20.14 -40.74 -10.99
CA LYS A 202 -19.46 -42.04 -10.82
C LYS A 202 -20.53 -43.13 -11.12
N ASN A 203 -20.24 -44.01 -12.07
CA ASN A 203 -20.94 -45.28 -12.21
C ASN A 203 -20.61 -46.20 -11.03
#